data_6c971d2d2a9aa4723ccd30adb84dcf3d
#
_entry.id   6c971d2d2a9aa4723ccd30adb84dcf3d
#
_cell.length_a   1.000
_cell.length_b   1.000
_cell.length_c   1.000
_cell.angle_alpha   90.00
_cell.angle_beta   90.00
_cell.angle_gamma   90.00
#
_symmetry.space_group_name_H-M   'P 1'
#
loop_
_entity.id
_entity.type
_entity.pdbx_description
1 polymer ?
#
loop_
_entity_poly.entity_id
_entity_poly.type
_entity_poly.pdbx_seq_one_letter_code
_entity_poly.pdbx_strand_id
1 'polypeptide(L)'
;MTNTTLAATSTQKVLIVEDEGEMCLVLNLILDGKEFELDHVQNLLAADRYLKKNKPSVVILDNQLPDGFGVDFIGQIKKNYPTIKIIMISGFDSSFKAVALKNGADVFLEKPFTKTQLYNSINELLK
;
A
#
# COMPACT_ATOMS: atom_id res chain seq x y z
N MET A 1 -34.53 6.52 -2.52
CA MET A 1 -33.82 6.37 -2.45
C MET A 1 -32.71 6.64 -2.39
N THR A 2 -32.37 6.92 -2.28
CA THR A 2 -31.41 7.29 -2.20
C THR A 2 -30.34 6.65 -1.87
N ASN A 3 -30.23 5.70 -1.87
CA ASN A 3 -29.27 4.99 -1.57
C ASN A 3 -28.20 4.90 -2.39
N THR A 4 -28.37 5.07 -3.51
CA THR A 4 -27.41 5.11 -4.41
C THR A 4 -26.27 5.83 -3.91
N THR A 5 -26.46 6.78 -3.26
CA THR A 5 -25.45 7.46 -2.68
C THR A 5 -24.62 6.60 -1.84
N LEU A 6 -25.14 5.56 -1.35
CA LEU A 6 -24.39 4.68 -0.53
C LEU A 6 -23.22 4.11 -1.24
N ALA A 7 -23.42 3.75 -2.44
CA ALA A 7 -22.36 3.16 -3.22
C ALA A 7 -21.28 4.20 -3.38
N ALA A 8 -21.69 5.40 -3.58
CA ALA A 8 -20.75 6.47 -3.78
C ALA A 8 -19.92 6.75 -2.53
N THR A 9 -20.41 6.37 -1.39
CA THR A 9 -19.67 6.61 -0.17
C THR A 9 -18.69 5.53 0.14
N SER A 10 -18.61 4.52 -0.70
CA SER A 10 -17.72 3.42 -0.50
C SER A 10 -16.30 3.85 -0.83
N THR A 11 -15.64 4.46 0.10
CA THR A 11 -14.28 4.92 -0.08
C THR A 11 -13.32 3.80 0.24
N GLN A 12 -12.36 3.56 -0.64
CA GLN A 12 -11.36 2.53 -0.42
C GLN A 12 -10.27 3.06 0.50
N LYS A 13 -9.94 2.28 1.51
CA LYS A 13 -8.92 2.67 2.47
C LYS A 13 -7.56 2.14 2.02
N VAL A 14 -6.56 3.02 2.00
CA VAL A 14 -5.19 2.67 1.60
C VAL A 14 -4.27 3.01 2.75
N LEU A 15 -3.49 2.02 3.19
CA LEU A 15 -2.47 2.24 4.20
C LEU A 15 -1.13 2.44 3.52
N ILE A 16 -0.43 3.52 3.85
CA ILE A 16 0.90 3.80 3.35
C ILE A 16 1.89 3.52 4.48
N VAL A 17 2.85 2.62 4.24
CA VAL A 17 3.90 2.29 5.20
C VAL A 17 5.20 2.82 4.63
N GLU A 18 5.62 3.98 5.10
CA GLU A 18 6.74 4.72 4.54
C GLU A 18 7.29 5.68 5.59
N ASP A 19 8.59 5.67 5.82
CA ASP A 19 9.19 6.56 6.82
C ASP A 19 9.77 7.85 6.24
N GLU A 20 9.87 7.94 4.92
CA GLU A 20 10.46 9.09 4.26
C GLU A 20 9.40 10.15 3.97
N GLY A 21 9.56 11.32 4.58
CA GLY A 21 8.54 12.36 4.46
C GLY A 21 8.25 12.82 3.05
N GLU A 22 9.27 12.93 2.21
CA GLU A 22 9.08 13.35 0.83
C GLU A 22 8.25 12.34 0.05
N MET A 23 8.52 11.06 0.25
CA MET A 23 7.76 10.03 -0.45
C MET A 23 6.32 10.00 0.05
N CYS A 24 6.11 10.20 1.35
CA CYS A 24 4.75 10.29 1.89
C CYS A 24 3.98 11.43 1.24
N LEU A 25 4.64 12.57 1.07
CA LEU A 25 4.02 13.72 0.43
C LEU A 25 3.67 13.41 -1.02
N VAL A 26 4.59 12.78 -1.75
CA VAL A 26 4.36 12.41 -3.14
C VAL A 26 3.16 11.46 -3.25
N LEU A 27 3.11 10.45 -2.40
CA LEU A 27 2.01 9.49 -2.41
C LEU A 27 0.67 10.18 -2.11
N ASN A 28 0.68 11.09 -1.14
CA ASN A 28 -0.53 11.84 -0.82
C ASN A 28 -0.98 12.70 -2.00
N LEU A 29 -0.04 13.36 -2.68
CA LEU A 29 -0.38 14.20 -3.82
C LEU A 29 -0.96 13.39 -4.97
N ILE A 30 -0.41 12.20 -5.21
CA ILE A 30 -0.91 11.34 -6.29
C ILE A 30 -2.32 10.85 -5.99
N LEU A 31 -2.59 10.50 -4.74
CA LEU A 31 -3.85 9.87 -4.37
C LEU A 31 -4.89 10.82 -3.80
N ASP A 32 -4.50 12.06 -3.54
CA ASP A 32 -5.41 13.05 -2.98
C ASP A 32 -6.52 13.38 -3.97
N GLY A 33 -7.72 13.61 -3.45
CA GLY A 33 -8.86 13.95 -4.29
C GLY A 33 -9.45 12.78 -5.05
N LYS A 34 -8.95 11.58 -4.83
CA LYS A 34 -9.50 10.38 -5.42
C LYS A 34 -10.46 9.73 -4.42
N GLU A 35 -10.97 8.55 -4.76
CA GLU A 35 -11.88 7.84 -3.87
C GLU A 35 -11.12 7.06 -2.80
N PHE A 36 -9.98 7.55 -2.36
CA PHE A 36 -9.18 6.82 -1.38
C PHE A 36 -9.13 7.57 -0.06
N GLU A 37 -9.25 6.82 1.01
CA GLU A 37 -9.02 7.33 2.35
C GLU A 37 -7.63 6.85 2.74
N LEU A 38 -6.71 7.76 2.98
CA LEU A 38 -5.31 7.44 3.21
C LEU A 38 -4.97 7.48 4.69
N ASP A 39 -4.36 6.40 5.17
CA ASP A 39 -3.75 6.37 6.48
C ASP A 39 -2.27 6.08 6.29
N HIS A 40 -1.46 6.53 7.22
CA HIS A 40 -0.02 6.48 7.06
C HIS A 40 0.66 6.07 8.35
N VAL A 41 1.59 5.13 8.26
CA VAL A 41 2.45 4.74 9.38
C VAL A 41 3.89 4.71 8.89
N GLN A 42 4.85 4.76 9.79
CA GLN A 42 6.24 4.97 9.44
C GLN A 42 7.15 3.77 9.67
N ASN A 43 6.61 2.68 10.18
CA ASN A 43 7.43 1.50 10.43
C ASN A 43 6.55 0.25 10.47
N LEU A 44 7.20 -0.91 10.53
CA LEU A 44 6.49 -2.18 10.48
C LEU A 44 5.67 -2.45 11.74
N LEU A 45 6.18 -2.05 12.89
CA LEU A 45 5.44 -2.25 14.13
C LEU A 45 4.12 -1.48 14.11
N ALA A 46 4.18 -0.22 13.65
CA ALA A 46 2.97 0.60 13.54
C ALA A 46 2.01 0.01 12.52
N ALA A 47 2.53 -0.54 11.42
CA ALA A 47 1.69 -1.20 10.42
C ALA A 47 0.99 -2.42 11.01
N ASP A 48 1.72 -3.22 11.77
CA ASP A 48 1.15 -4.40 12.40
C ASP A 48 0.02 -4.02 13.36
N ARG A 49 0.23 -2.99 14.15
CA ARG A 49 -0.79 -2.50 15.08
C ARG A 49 -2.01 -1.96 14.35
N TYR A 50 -1.78 -1.25 13.26
CA TYR A 50 -2.86 -0.70 12.44
C TYR A 50 -3.73 -1.83 11.88
N LEU A 51 -3.10 -2.86 11.36
CA LEU A 51 -3.81 -3.96 10.71
C LEU A 51 -4.64 -4.79 11.68
N LYS A 52 -4.33 -4.74 12.96
CA LYS A 52 -5.12 -5.44 13.96
C LYS A 52 -6.45 -4.75 14.24
N LYS A 53 -6.55 -3.47 13.90
CA LYS A 53 -7.75 -2.67 14.18
C LYS A 53 -8.44 -2.15 12.92
N ASN A 54 -7.76 -2.18 11.81
CA ASN A 54 -8.28 -1.61 10.57
C ASN A 54 -8.05 -2.56 9.42
N LYS A 55 -8.89 -2.46 8.40
CA LYS A 55 -8.77 -3.34 7.24
C LYS A 55 -8.70 -2.53 5.96
N PRO A 56 -7.52 -2.10 5.57
CA PRO A 56 -7.39 -1.36 4.31
C PRO A 56 -7.58 -2.31 3.13
N SER A 57 -7.97 -1.76 2.01
CA SER A 57 -8.08 -2.55 0.77
C SER A 57 -6.71 -2.78 0.17
N VAL A 58 -5.82 -1.78 0.31
CA VAL A 58 -4.47 -1.83 -0.26
C VAL A 58 -3.47 -1.33 0.76
N VAL A 59 -2.32 -1.99 0.83
CA VAL A 59 -1.17 -1.52 1.59
C VAL A 59 -0.08 -1.17 0.59
N ILE A 60 0.40 0.06 0.65
CA ILE A 60 1.57 0.49 -0.12
C ILE A 60 2.75 0.40 0.85
N LEU A 61 3.66 -0.50 0.58
CA LEU A 61 4.70 -0.88 1.52
C LEU A 61 6.09 -0.61 0.97
N ASP A 62 6.80 0.28 1.63
CA ASP A 62 8.19 0.53 1.28
C ASP A 62 9.04 -0.63 1.79
N ASN A 63 10.12 -0.94 1.09
CA ASN A 63 10.98 -2.04 1.49
C ASN A 63 11.94 -1.68 2.63
N GLN A 64 12.47 -0.46 2.63
CA GLN A 64 13.44 -0.07 3.66
C GLN A 64 12.79 0.77 4.73
N LEU A 65 12.58 0.17 5.89
CA LEU A 65 11.92 0.82 7.02
C LEU A 65 12.84 0.78 8.24
N PRO A 66 12.63 1.65 9.22
CA PRO A 66 13.55 1.72 10.38
C PRO A 66 13.67 0.42 11.15
N ASP A 67 12.62 -0.38 11.17
CA ASP A 67 12.61 -1.62 11.96
C ASP A 67 12.59 -2.89 11.11
N GLY A 68 12.96 -2.79 9.84
CA GLY A 68 13.12 -3.99 9.02
C GLY A 68 12.81 -3.76 7.56
N PHE A 69 12.82 -4.85 6.81
CA PHE A 69 12.51 -4.79 5.39
C PHE A 69 11.05 -5.13 5.16
N GLY A 70 10.37 -4.31 4.35
CA GLY A 70 8.97 -4.55 4.02
C GLY A 70 8.76 -5.92 3.39
N VAL A 71 9.72 -6.39 2.59
CA VAL A 71 9.60 -7.68 1.92
C VAL A 71 9.39 -8.82 2.92
N ASP A 72 9.92 -8.69 4.13
CA ASP A 72 9.78 -9.72 5.15
C ASP A 72 8.41 -9.68 5.84
N PHE A 73 7.68 -8.59 5.66
CA PHE A 73 6.37 -8.41 6.29
C PHE A 73 5.22 -8.86 5.38
N ILE A 74 5.49 -9.02 4.09
CA ILE A 74 4.45 -9.36 3.10
C ILE A 74 3.76 -10.66 3.45
N GLY A 75 4.53 -11.69 3.76
CA GLY A 75 3.97 -13.00 4.07
C GLY A 75 3.05 -12.97 5.27
N GLN A 76 3.40 -12.18 6.28
CA GLN A 76 2.57 -12.04 7.48
C GLN A 76 1.23 -11.39 7.15
N ILE A 77 1.26 -10.34 6.31
CA ILE A 77 0.03 -9.68 5.90
C ILE A 77 -0.86 -10.65 5.14
N LYS A 78 -0.29 -11.36 4.17
CA LYS A 78 -1.08 -12.27 3.34
C LYS A 78 -1.63 -13.44 4.14
N LYS A 79 -0.88 -13.93 5.10
CA LYS A 79 -1.33 -15.03 5.94
C LYS A 79 -2.49 -14.62 6.83
N ASN A 80 -2.37 -13.46 7.47
CA ASN A 80 -3.37 -13.01 8.44
C ASN A 80 -4.53 -12.23 7.81
N TYR A 81 -4.28 -11.58 6.68
CA TYR A 81 -5.27 -10.73 6.01
C TYR A 81 -5.24 -10.97 4.51
N PRO A 82 -5.63 -12.17 4.05
CA PRO A 82 -5.44 -12.56 2.64
C PRO A 82 -6.17 -11.70 1.60
N THR A 83 -7.15 -10.93 2.00
CA THR A 83 -7.86 -10.09 1.05
C THR A 83 -7.18 -8.74 0.82
N ILE A 84 -6.23 -8.36 1.65
CA ILE A 84 -5.53 -7.08 1.48
C ILE A 84 -4.56 -7.20 0.29
N LYS A 85 -4.61 -6.21 -0.59
CA LYS A 85 -3.69 -6.16 -1.73
C LYS A 85 -2.44 -5.39 -1.32
N ILE A 86 -1.30 -5.81 -1.82
CA ILE A 86 -0.02 -5.19 -1.44
C ILE A 86 0.71 -4.67 -2.66
N ILE A 87 1.06 -3.39 -2.62
CA ILE A 87 1.96 -2.79 -3.60
C ILE A 87 3.27 -2.54 -2.87
N MET A 88 4.32 -3.26 -3.27
CA MET A 88 5.66 -3.05 -2.71
C MET A 88 6.35 -1.96 -3.51
N ILE A 89 6.95 -1.01 -2.82
CA ILE A 89 7.75 0.03 -3.46
C ILE A 89 9.18 -0.14 -3.00
N SER A 90 10.12 -0.15 -3.93
CA SER A 90 11.52 -0.30 -3.59
C SER A 90 12.37 0.70 -4.35
N GLY A 91 13.48 1.09 -3.75
CA GLY A 91 14.40 2.06 -4.35
C GLY A 91 15.17 1.49 -5.52
N PHE A 92 16.48 1.66 -5.48
CA PHE A 92 17.31 1.37 -6.63
C PHE A 92 17.46 -0.09 -7.01
N ASP A 93 17.14 -1.00 -6.15
CA ASP A 93 17.52 -2.38 -6.33
C ASP A 93 16.30 -3.25 -6.63
N SER A 94 16.18 -3.68 -7.86
CA SER A 94 15.08 -4.54 -8.27
C SER A 94 15.30 -5.98 -7.81
N SER A 95 16.40 -6.29 -7.11
CA SER A 95 16.65 -7.64 -6.64
C SER A 95 15.58 -8.13 -5.68
N PHE A 96 14.86 -7.23 -5.04
CA PHE A 96 13.79 -7.62 -4.13
C PHE A 96 12.50 -7.99 -4.84
N LYS A 97 12.42 -7.72 -6.15
CA LYS A 97 11.17 -7.93 -6.88
C LYS A 97 10.69 -9.39 -6.84
N ALA A 98 11.59 -10.31 -7.17
CA ALA A 98 11.22 -11.72 -7.21
C ALA A 98 10.76 -12.23 -5.84
N VAL A 99 11.49 -11.83 -4.79
CA VAL A 99 11.14 -12.24 -3.43
C VAL A 99 9.82 -11.63 -3.00
N ALA A 100 9.61 -10.36 -3.32
CA ALA A 100 8.37 -9.68 -2.96
C ALA A 100 7.17 -10.36 -3.60
N LEU A 101 7.25 -10.65 -4.89
CA LEU A 101 6.15 -11.31 -5.59
C LEU A 101 5.94 -12.72 -5.07
N LYS A 102 7.01 -13.44 -4.79
CA LYS A 102 6.91 -14.78 -4.24
C LYS A 102 6.25 -14.77 -2.86
N ASN A 103 6.55 -13.74 -2.05
CA ASN A 103 5.97 -13.64 -0.73
C ASN A 103 4.52 -13.17 -0.73
N GLY A 104 4.02 -12.74 -1.88
CA GLY A 104 2.62 -12.39 -2.00
C GLY A 104 2.29 -10.95 -2.36
N ALA A 105 3.32 -10.14 -2.70
CA ALA A 105 3.03 -8.80 -3.18
C ALA A 105 2.26 -8.91 -4.49
N ASP A 106 1.24 -8.09 -4.64
CA ASP A 106 0.42 -8.11 -5.85
C ASP A 106 1.05 -7.29 -6.96
N VAL A 107 1.77 -6.23 -6.59
CA VAL A 107 2.48 -5.36 -7.54
C VAL A 107 3.80 -4.93 -6.92
N PHE A 108 4.82 -4.79 -7.73
CA PHE A 108 6.11 -4.26 -7.32
C PHE A 108 6.42 -3.04 -8.19
N LEU A 109 6.61 -1.89 -7.54
CA LEU A 109 6.98 -0.66 -8.24
C LEU A 109 8.36 -0.22 -7.82
N GLU A 110 9.19 0.09 -8.80
CA GLU A 110 10.54 0.56 -8.55
C GLU A 110 10.55 2.08 -8.50
N LYS A 111 11.22 2.66 -7.55
CA LYS A 111 11.38 4.12 -7.49
C LYS A 111 12.43 4.56 -8.50
N PRO A 112 12.23 5.63 -9.25
CA PRO A 112 11.03 6.46 -9.25
C PRO A 112 9.93 5.85 -10.10
N PHE A 113 8.69 6.00 -9.66
CA PHE A 113 7.54 5.55 -10.43
C PHE A 113 6.72 6.76 -10.85
N THR A 114 5.90 6.59 -11.88
CA THR A 114 5.04 7.69 -12.32
C THR A 114 3.71 7.66 -11.58
N LYS A 115 3.05 8.81 -11.57
CA LYS A 115 1.70 8.92 -11.02
C LYS A 115 0.77 7.89 -11.68
N THR A 116 0.86 7.76 -13.00
CA THR A 116 0.03 6.83 -13.76
C THR A 116 0.28 5.39 -13.34
N GLN A 117 1.55 5.00 -13.15
CA GLN A 117 1.88 3.65 -12.72
C GLN A 117 1.23 3.31 -11.38
N LEU A 118 1.35 4.20 -10.41
CA LEU A 118 0.79 3.95 -9.09
C LEU A 118 -0.73 3.93 -9.14
N TYR A 119 -1.33 4.94 -9.76
CA TYR A 119 -2.77 5.05 -9.80
C TYR A 119 -3.40 3.86 -10.53
N ASN A 120 -2.82 3.46 -11.65
CA ASN A 120 -3.32 2.32 -12.40
C ASN A 120 -3.16 1.01 -11.63
N SER A 121 -2.05 0.87 -10.89
CA SER A 121 -1.84 -0.33 -10.08
C SER A 121 -2.94 -0.47 -9.02
N ILE A 122 -3.26 0.62 -8.35
CA ILE A 122 -4.29 0.59 -7.33
C ILE A 122 -5.64 0.25 -7.95
N ASN A 123 -5.97 0.90 -9.06
CA ASN A 123 -7.26 0.64 -9.70
C ASN A 123 -7.40 -0.79 -10.21
N GLU A 124 -6.32 -1.36 -10.73
CA GLU A 124 -6.34 -2.74 -11.17
C GLU A 124 -6.60 -3.69 -10.00
N LEU A 125 -5.97 -3.41 -8.87
CA LEU A 125 -6.12 -4.28 -7.70
C LEU A 125 -7.51 -4.18 -7.06
N LEU A 126 -8.17 -3.05 -7.24
CA LEU A 126 -9.48 -2.82 -6.63
C LEU A 126 -10.66 -3.09 -7.55
N LYS A 127 -10.39 -3.59 -8.73
CA LYS A 127 -11.48 -3.92 -9.65
C LYS A 127 -12.41 -4.97 -9.10
#